data_5ea2f0793245231aeac513c71817d2aa
#
_entry.id   5ea2f0793245231aeac513c71817d2aa
#
_cell.length_a   1.000
_cell.length_b   1.000
_cell.length_c   1.000
_cell.angle_alpha   90.00
_cell.angle_beta   90.00
_cell.angle_gamma   90.00
#
_symmetry.space_group_name_H-M   'P 1'
#
loop_
_entity.id
_entity.type
_entity.pdbx_description
1 polymer ?
#
loop_
_entity_poly.entity_id
_entity_poly.type
_entity_poly.pdbx_seq_one_letter_code
_entity_poly.pdbx_strand_id
1 'polypeptide(L)'
;GESYFFEESINKVLEGMRLRSVIEKIHYANLENKIASSKYKTYSGRIRGDHFFGIYLPIEGTTSSFDIQIQGNQYRHKVNFSIEDKGKLGDLERICEIIKEKTCLYNFNLEDNSILEKSSSRKKWKTYGKQDYYDYARIKKQVSSKDLIVYIRTDVKKIKADLQKVKNIFLENIKSTTK
;
A
#
# COMPACT_ATOMS: atom_id res chain seq x y z
N GLY A 1 -8.96 4.18 22.82
CA GLY A 1 -8.10 4.38 21.66
C GLY A 1 -8.81 5.16 20.58
N GLU A 2 -8.09 6.05 19.94
CA GLU A 2 -8.64 6.81 18.82
C GLU A 2 -8.96 5.87 17.66
N SER A 3 -10.19 5.94 17.17
CA SER A 3 -10.62 5.23 15.98
C SER A 3 -9.87 5.77 14.76
N TYR A 4 -9.53 4.92 13.79
CA TYR A 4 -8.89 5.35 12.54
C TYR A 4 -9.79 6.33 11.77
N PHE A 5 -11.07 6.04 11.72
CA PHE A 5 -12.09 6.93 11.22
C PHE A 5 -13.05 7.29 12.36
N PHE A 6 -13.52 8.53 12.36
CA PHE A 6 -14.60 8.92 13.23
C PHE A 6 -15.85 8.10 12.90
N GLU A 7 -16.73 7.95 13.90
CA GLU A 7 -18.03 7.34 13.66
C GLU A 7 -18.74 8.01 12.47
N GLU A 8 -19.55 7.24 11.77
CA GLU A 8 -20.22 7.71 10.55
C GLU A 8 -21.03 9.01 10.77
N SER A 9 -21.65 9.13 11.93
CA SER A 9 -22.36 10.35 12.34
C SER A 9 -21.46 11.57 12.41
N ILE A 10 -20.27 11.39 13.00
CA ILE A 10 -19.28 12.48 13.12
C ILE A 10 -18.69 12.78 11.73
N ASN A 11 -18.41 11.78 10.93
CA ASN A 11 -17.93 11.98 9.56
C ASN A 11 -18.91 12.80 8.72
N LYS A 12 -20.21 12.53 8.81
CA LYS A 12 -21.24 13.32 8.12
C LYS A 12 -21.26 14.79 8.57
N VAL A 13 -21.14 15.03 9.86
CA VAL A 13 -21.05 16.40 10.40
C VAL A 13 -19.80 17.10 9.87
N LEU A 14 -18.65 16.43 9.90
CA LEU A 14 -17.38 16.98 9.44
C LEU A 14 -17.38 17.25 7.92
N GLU A 15 -18.03 16.41 7.13
CA GLU A 15 -18.23 16.64 5.70
C GLU A 15 -19.06 17.90 5.46
N GLY A 16 -20.17 18.06 6.19
CA GLY A 16 -21.01 19.26 6.10
C GLY A 16 -20.27 20.54 6.50
N MET A 17 -19.32 20.44 7.42
CA MET A 17 -18.48 21.56 7.85
C MET A 17 -17.22 21.75 7.01
N ARG A 18 -16.97 20.91 6.00
CA ARG A 18 -15.74 20.90 5.19
C ARG A 18 -14.45 20.72 6.00
N LEU A 19 -14.54 20.16 7.19
CA LEU A 19 -13.40 19.92 8.07
C LEU A 19 -12.77 18.54 7.93
N ARG A 20 -13.45 17.61 7.28
CA ARG A 20 -13.00 16.23 7.13
C ARG A 20 -11.58 16.14 6.58
N SER A 21 -11.27 16.87 5.52
CA SER A 21 -9.95 16.81 4.90
C SER A 21 -8.83 17.31 5.82
N VAL A 22 -9.13 18.26 6.70
CA VAL A 22 -8.16 18.78 7.69
C VAL A 22 -7.87 17.72 8.75
N ILE A 23 -8.91 17.04 9.21
CA ILE A 23 -8.79 16.00 10.24
C ILE A 23 -8.06 14.78 9.67
N GLU A 24 -8.38 14.38 8.45
CA GLU A 24 -7.64 13.31 7.75
C GLU A 24 -6.16 13.66 7.60
N LYS A 25 -5.84 14.90 7.26
CA LYS A 25 -4.45 15.36 7.16
C LYS A 25 -3.71 15.22 8.48
N ILE A 26 -4.32 15.65 9.58
CA ILE A 26 -3.74 15.55 10.92
C ILE A 26 -3.57 14.08 11.29
N HIS A 27 -4.57 13.27 11.02
CA HIS A 27 -4.55 11.85 11.31
C HIS A 27 -3.42 11.13 10.57
N TYR A 28 -3.29 11.35 9.27
CA TYR A 28 -2.21 10.75 8.47
C TYR A 28 -0.83 11.26 8.87
N ALA A 29 -0.68 12.55 9.22
CA ALA A 29 0.57 13.07 9.73
C ALA A 29 0.98 12.38 11.04
N ASN A 30 0.03 12.12 11.93
CA ASN A 30 0.28 11.39 13.17
C ASN A 30 0.69 9.93 12.91
N LEU A 31 0.01 9.26 11.98
CA LEU A 31 0.38 7.90 11.57
C LEU A 31 1.76 7.85 10.94
N GLU A 32 2.07 8.77 10.05
CA GLU A 32 3.36 8.89 9.40
C GLU A 32 4.48 9.08 10.43
N ASN A 33 4.32 10.00 11.37
CA ASN A 33 5.31 10.26 12.42
C ASN A 33 5.55 9.03 13.30
N LYS A 34 4.51 8.33 13.69
CA LYS A 34 4.62 7.11 14.50
C LYS A 34 5.31 5.96 13.74
N ILE A 35 5.13 5.88 12.44
CA ILE A 35 5.77 4.86 11.60
C ILE A 35 7.19 5.27 11.24
N ALA A 36 7.44 6.52 10.92
CA ALA A 36 8.79 7.04 10.65
C ALA A 36 9.73 6.82 11.82
N SER A 37 9.24 6.94 13.06
CA SER A 37 10.02 6.61 14.27
C SER A 37 10.51 5.16 14.32
N SER A 38 9.95 4.29 13.48
CA SER A 38 10.33 2.86 13.35
C SER A 38 11.39 2.61 12.26
N LYS A 39 12.10 3.62 11.81
CA LYS A 39 13.18 3.57 10.80
C LYS A 39 12.72 3.20 9.38
N TYR A 40 11.46 3.39 9.07
CA TYR A 40 10.97 3.22 7.71
C TYR A 40 10.91 4.57 6.99
N LYS A 41 11.29 4.59 5.71
CA LYS A 41 11.09 5.77 4.87
C LYS A 41 9.61 5.88 4.54
N THR A 42 9.03 7.03 4.83
CA THR A 42 7.62 7.33 4.59
C THR A 42 7.47 8.52 3.64
N TYR A 43 6.31 8.61 3.02
CA TYR A 43 5.91 9.76 2.22
C TYR A 43 4.43 10.02 2.40
N SER A 44 4.03 11.25 2.20
CA SER A 44 2.62 11.64 2.24
C SER A 44 2.33 12.68 1.17
N GLY A 45 1.06 12.85 0.87
CA GLY A 45 0.61 13.81 -0.11
C GLY A 45 -0.91 13.91 -0.19
N ARG A 46 -1.37 14.62 -1.20
CA ARG A 46 -2.79 14.81 -1.49
C ARG A 46 -3.05 14.67 -2.98
N ILE A 47 -4.02 13.84 -3.32
CA ILE A 47 -4.45 13.64 -4.70
C ILE A 47 -5.96 13.83 -4.76
N ARG A 48 -6.43 14.75 -5.63
CA ARG A 48 -7.87 15.02 -5.85
C ARG A 48 -8.68 15.20 -4.56
N GLY A 49 -8.08 15.85 -3.57
CA GLY A 49 -8.73 16.09 -2.28
C GLY A 49 -8.49 14.99 -1.24
N ASP A 50 -8.05 13.82 -1.62
CA ASP A 50 -7.75 12.72 -0.71
C ASP A 50 -6.32 12.78 -0.22
N HIS A 51 -6.14 12.67 1.10
CA HIS A 51 -4.82 12.51 1.68
C HIS A 51 -4.39 11.04 1.63
N PHE A 52 -3.10 10.85 1.43
CA PHE A 52 -2.50 9.53 1.50
C PHE A 52 -1.17 9.57 2.22
N PHE A 53 -0.76 8.44 2.76
CA PHE A 53 0.61 8.22 3.16
C PHE A 53 1.07 6.83 2.73
N GLY A 54 2.37 6.68 2.56
CA GLY A 54 2.95 5.41 2.18
C GLY A 54 4.25 5.12 2.90
N ILE A 55 4.61 3.85 2.92
CA ILE A 55 5.87 3.35 3.41
C ILE A 55 6.63 2.81 2.21
N TYR A 56 7.82 3.33 2.02
CA TYR A 56 8.70 2.99 0.91
C TYR A 56 9.64 1.87 1.32
N LEU A 57 9.60 0.76 0.60
CA LEU A 57 10.49 -0.38 0.78
C LEU A 57 11.25 -0.63 -0.53
N PRO A 58 12.53 -0.25 -0.61
CA PRO A 58 13.31 -0.50 -1.81
C PRO A 58 13.48 -2.00 -2.04
N ILE A 59 13.34 -2.43 -3.29
CA ILE A 59 13.67 -3.80 -3.69
C ILE A 59 15.16 -3.80 -4.04
N GLU A 60 15.99 -4.18 -3.08
CA GLU A 60 17.44 -4.12 -3.22
C GLU A 60 17.92 -4.89 -4.46
N GLY A 61 18.88 -4.30 -5.18
CA GLY A 61 19.39 -4.85 -6.43
C GLY A 61 18.50 -4.55 -7.63
N THR A 62 17.47 -3.75 -7.45
CA THR A 62 16.62 -3.19 -8.50
C THR A 62 16.49 -1.69 -8.32
N THR A 63 15.91 -1.00 -9.29
CA THR A 63 15.56 0.43 -9.18
C THR A 63 14.09 0.64 -8.83
N SER A 64 13.37 -0.44 -8.52
CA SER A 64 11.95 -0.44 -8.15
C SER A 64 11.77 -0.51 -6.65
N SER A 65 10.55 -0.24 -6.19
CA SER A 65 10.15 -0.34 -4.78
C SER A 65 8.86 -1.11 -4.60
N PHE A 66 8.66 -1.57 -3.39
CA PHE A 66 7.35 -2.01 -2.91
C PHE A 66 6.87 -1.03 -1.85
N ASP A 67 5.62 -0.59 -1.98
CA ASP A 67 5.05 0.36 -1.05
C ASP A 67 3.78 -0.19 -0.41
N ILE A 68 3.62 0.06 0.90
CA ILE A 68 2.32 0.05 1.53
C ILE A 68 1.79 1.48 1.47
N GLN A 69 0.63 1.67 0.86
CA GLN A 69 0.02 2.98 0.75
C GLN A 69 -1.39 2.96 1.32
N ILE A 70 -1.70 3.93 2.17
CA ILE A 70 -3.04 4.12 2.71
C ILE A 70 -3.62 5.39 2.12
N GLN A 71 -4.78 5.24 1.49
CA GLN A 71 -5.56 6.35 0.93
C GLN A 71 -7.03 6.13 1.24
N GLY A 72 -7.63 7.04 2.00
CA GLY A 72 -8.97 6.83 2.51
C GLY A 72 -9.03 5.57 3.37
N ASN A 73 -9.95 4.66 3.06
CA ASN A 73 -10.06 3.37 3.74
C ASN A 73 -9.35 2.23 2.99
N GLN A 74 -8.55 2.53 1.97
CA GLN A 74 -7.83 1.53 1.18
C GLN A 74 -6.45 1.28 1.77
N TYR A 75 -6.17 0.03 2.07
CA TYR A 75 -4.86 -0.47 2.43
C TYR A 75 -4.26 -1.15 1.20
N ARG A 76 -3.26 -0.52 0.60
CA ARG A 76 -2.72 -0.91 -0.69
C ARG A 76 -1.37 -1.59 -0.55
N HIS A 77 -1.20 -2.69 -1.26
CA HIS A 77 0.09 -3.24 -1.63
C HIS A 77 0.41 -2.80 -3.07
N LYS A 78 1.56 -2.19 -3.25
CA LYS A 78 1.91 -1.56 -4.53
C LYS A 78 3.36 -1.86 -4.92
N VAL A 79 3.57 -2.41 -6.11
CA VAL A 79 4.90 -2.41 -6.75
C VAL A 79 4.99 -1.17 -7.62
N ASN A 80 6.00 -0.36 -7.35
CA ASN A 80 6.36 0.80 -8.16
C ASN A 80 7.53 0.42 -9.05
N PHE A 81 7.22 0.07 -10.30
CA PHE A 81 8.24 -0.30 -11.28
C PHE A 81 8.98 0.94 -11.76
N SER A 82 10.29 0.93 -11.68
CA SER A 82 11.11 1.97 -12.31
C SER A 82 10.97 1.92 -13.84
N ILE A 83 11.31 3.00 -14.50
CA ILE A 83 11.34 3.04 -15.97
C ILE A 83 12.30 1.98 -16.51
N GLU A 84 13.44 1.80 -15.84
CA GLU A 84 14.44 0.80 -16.21
C GLU A 84 13.89 -0.63 -16.13
N ASP A 85 13.33 -1.00 -14.98
CA ASP A 85 12.79 -2.35 -14.76
C ASP A 85 11.58 -2.61 -15.66
N LYS A 86 10.71 -1.63 -15.84
CA LYS A 86 9.59 -1.70 -16.77
C LYS A 86 10.04 -2.03 -18.20
N GLY A 87 11.11 -1.40 -18.67
CA GLY A 87 11.68 -1.67 -19.98
C GLY A 87 12.22 -3.10 -20.12
N LYS A 88 12.76 -3.67 -19.05
CA LYS A 88 13.33 -5.02 -19.03
C LYS A 88 12.28 -6.12 -18.87
N LEU A 89 11.20 -5.89 -18.12
CA LEU A 89 10.26 -6.93 -17.72
C LEU A 89 9.10 -7.14 -18.70
N GLY A 90 8.66 -6.12 -19.40
CA GLY A 90 7.59 -6.20 -20.40
C GLY A 90 6.19 -6.25 -19.80
N ASP A 91 5.57 -7.40 -19.66
CA ASP A 91 4.22 -7.56 -19.12
C ASP A 91 4.22 -7.45 -17.59
N LEU A 92 3.97 -6.27 -17.09
CA LEU A 92 4.01 -5.97 -15.65
C LEU A 92 2.85 -6.60 -14.87
N GLU A 93 1.68 -6.77 -15.48
CA GLU A 93 0.57 -7.45 -14.82
C GLU A 93 0.90 -8.92 -14.56
N ARG A 94 1.54 -9.57 -15.52
CA ARG A 94 2.03 -10.94 -15.35
C ARG A 94 3.06 -11.03 -14.23
N ILE A 95 3.97 -10.07 -14.13
CA ILE A 95 4.95 -10.03 -13.03
C ILE A 95 4.25 -9.91 -11.69
N CYS A 96 3.23 -9.06 -11.58
CA CYS A 96 2.43 -8.92 -10.37
C CYS A 96 1.71 -10.22 -9.99
N GLU A 97 1.19 -10.95 -10.97
CA GLU A 97 0.58 -12.27 -10.72
C GLU A 97 1.59 -13.28 -10.15
N ILE A 98 2.79 -13.31 -10.70
CA ILE A 98 3.87 -14.18 -10.22
C ILE A 98 4.27 -13.79 -8.79
N ILE A 99 4.40 -12.51 -8.52
CA ILE A 99 4.71 -12.00 -7.18
C ILE A 99 3.62 -12.43 -6.18
N LYS A 100 2.36 -12.26 -6.54
CA LYS A 100 1.23 -12.66 -5.69
C LYS A 100 1.23 -14.16 -5.41
N GLU A 101 1.56 -14.98 -6.39
CA GLU A 101 1.60 -16.45 -6.24
C GLU A 101 2.76 -16.90 -5.37
N LYS A 102 3.93 -16.31 -5.52
CA LYS A 102 5.19 -16.80 -4.93
C LYS A 102 5.61 -16.09 -3.63
N THR A 103 4.94 -15.01 -3.26
CA THR A 103 5.32 -14.20 -2.10
C THR A 103 4.10 -13.86 -1.25
N CYS A 104 4.33 -13.22 -0.10
CA CYS A 104 3.26 -12.65 0.72
C CYS A 104 2.71 -11.31 0.18
N LEU A 105 3.36 -10.71 -0.82
CA LEU A 105 2.92 -9.46 -1.40
C LEU A 105 1.59 -9.65 -2.12
N TYR A 106 0.71 -8.66 -2.01
CA TYR A 106 -0.67 -8.69 -2.54
C TYR A 106 -1.61 -9.71 -1.85
N ASN A 107 -1.14 -10.38 -0.80
CA ASN A 107 -1.93 -11.32 -0.03
C ASN A 107 -2.29 -10.69 1.32
N PHE A 108 -3.54 -10.26 1.44
CA PHE A 108 -4.01 -9.54 2.62
C PHE A 108 -4.48 -10.46 3.76
N ASN A 109 -4.60 -11.77 3.50
CA ASN A 109 -5.03 -12.77 4.48
C ASN A 109 -6.29 -12.33 5.24
N LEU A 110 -7.40 -12.22 4.52
CA LEU A 110 -8.63 -11.61 5.03
C LEU A 110 -9.44 -12.52 5.95
N GLU A 111 -9.16 -13.81 5.99
CA GLU A 111 -9.80 -14.75 6.91
C GLU A 111 -9.37 -14.41 8.35
N ASP A 112 -10.35 -14.23 9.24
CA ASP A 112 -10.14 -13.84 10.63
C ASP A 112 -9.31 -12.56 10.82
N ASN A 113 -9.27 -11.70 9.83
CA ASN A 113 -8.55 -10.43 9.88
C ASN A 113 -9.39 -9.37 10.60
N SER A 114 -8.89 -8.86 11.72
CA SER A 114 -9.57 -7.83 12.52
C SER A 114 -9.38 -6.41 11.96
N ILE A 115 -8.46 -6.21 11.04
CA ILE A 115 -8.07 -4.89 10.51
C ILE A 115 -8.62 -4.66 9.12
N LEU A 116 -8.51 -5.66 8.24
CA LEU A 116 -8.86 -5.57 6.84
C LEU A 116 -10.04 -6.44 6.47
N GLU A 117 -10.80 -6.01 5.48
CA GLU A 117 -11.89 -6.74 4.86
C GLU A 117 -11.82 -6.63 3.34
N LYS A 118 -12.54 -7.53 2.67
CA LYS A 118 -12.59 -7.55 1.21
C LYS A 118 -13.24 -6.26 0.68
N SER A 119 -12.62 -5.65 -0.33
CA SER A 119 -13.24 -4.55 -1.06
C SER A 119 -14.40 -5.06 -1.91
N SER A 120 -15.51 -4.31 -1.92
CA SER A 120 -16.71 -4.65 -2.71
C SER A 120 -16.55 -4.38 -4.21
N SER A 121 -15.57 -3.58 -4.60
CA SER A 121 -15.33 -3.21 -6.00
C SER A 121 -13.87 -3.43 -6.36
N ARG A 122 -13.58 -4.55 -7.02
CA ARG A 122 -12.21 -4.88 -7.43
C ARG A 122 -12.08 -4.92 -8.94
N LYS A 123 -11.29 -3.98 -9.45
CA LYS A 123 -10.58 -4.19 -10.71
C LYS A 123 -9.18 -4.68 -10.34
N LYS A 124 -8.84 -5.87 -10.81
CA LYS A 124 -7.53 -6.47 -10.59
C LYS A 124 -6.44 -5.57 -11.20
N TRP A 125 -5.35 -5.40 -10.47
CA TRP A 125 -4.20 -4.60 -10.88
C TRP A 125 -4.57 -3.20 -11.33
N LYS A 126 -5.01 -2.40 -10.38
CA LYS A 126 -5.19 -0.97 -10.62
C LYS A 126 -3.82 -0.34 -10.85
N THR A 127 -3.75 0.51 -11.85
CA THR A 127 -2.52 1.23 -12.18
C THR A 127 -2.65 2.69 -11.82
N TYR A 128 -1.57 3.25 -11.33
CA TYR A 128 -1.44 4.67 -11.09
C TYR A 128 -0.30 5.21 -11.97
N GLY A 129 -0.62 6.06 -12.95
CA GLY A 129 0.37 6.64 -13.84
C GLY A 129 1.17 5.66 -14.70
N LYS A 130 0.64 4.46 -14.99
CA LYS A 130 1.28 3.42 -15.82
C LYS A 130 2.54 2.75 -15.23
N GLN A 131 2.90 3.04 -13.99
CA GLN A 131 4.10 2.48 -13.34
C GLN A 131 3.78 1.72 -12.06
N ASP A 132 2.74 2.13 -11.36
CA ASP A 132 2.35 1.59 -10.08
C ASP A 132 1.25 0.55 -10.27
N TYR A 133 1.51 -0.66 -9.84
CA TYR A 133 0.54 -1.74 -9.87
C TYR A 133 0.16 -2.10 -8.45
N TYR A 134 -1.08 -1.85 -8.08
CA TYR A 134 -1.55 -2.10 -6.73
C TYR A 134 -2.82 -2.95 -6.68
N ASP A 135 -2.95 -3.68 -5.60
CA ASP A 135 -4.19 -4.27 -5.11
C ASP A 135 -4.45 -3.73 -3.70
N TYR A 136 -5.67 -3.79 -3.23
CA TYR A 136 -6.02 -3.26 -1.93
C TYR A 136 -7.10 -4.07 -1.23
N ALA A 137 -7.07 -4.01 0.10
CA ALA A 137 -8.16 -4.39 0.97
C ALA A 137 -8.71 -3.15 1.66
N ARG A 138 -9.92 -3.24 2.19
CA ARG A 138 -10.53 -2.14 2.91
C ARG A 138 -10.21 -2.22 4.40
N ILE A 139 -9.83 -1.09 4.99
CA ILE A 139 -9.67 -0.99 6.44
C ILE A 139 -11.07 -0.99 7.04
N LYS A 140 -11.32 -1.90 8.00
CA LYS A 140 -12.60 -2.00 8.69
C LYS A 140 -12.91 -0.70 9.43
N LYS A 141 -14.19 -0.35 9.49
CA LYS A 141 -14.68 0.73 10.35
C LYS A 141 -14.27 0.44 11.79
N GLN A 142 -13.98 1.49 12.57
CA GLN A 142 -13.63 1.40 13.98
C GLN A 142 -12.27 0.75 14.30
N VAL A 143 -11.41 0.52 13.31
CA VAL A 143 -10.01 0.15 13.59
C VAL A 143 -9.30 1.35 14.20
N SER A 144 -8.69 1.15 15.37
CA SER A 144 -7.92 2.22 16.03
C SER A 144 -6.60 2.48 15.28
N SER A 145 -6.09 3.70 15.41
CA SER A 145 -4.76 4.04 14.88
C SER A 145 -3.67 3.16 15.46
N LYS A 146 -3.77 2.82 16.73
CA LYS A 146 -2.84 1.92 17.42
C LYS A 146 -2.82 0.54 16.78
N ASP A 147 -3.98 -0.05 16.55
CA ASP A 147 -4.09 -1.38 15.96
C ASP A 147 -3.62 -1.40 14.50
N LEU A 148 -3.93 -0.35 13.74
CA LEU A 148 -3.46 -0.19 12.38
C LEU A 148 -1.93 -0.09 12.30
N ILE A 149 -1.30 0.65 13.21
CA ILE A 149 0.16 0.78 13.27
C ILE A 149 0.82 -0.57 13.56
N VAL A 150 0.30 -1.33 14.52
CA VAL A 150 0.78 -2.67 14.85
C VAL A 150 0.65 -3.58 13.62
N TYR A 151 -0.47 -3.53 12.94
CA TYR A 151 -0.70 -4.31 11.71
C TYR A 151 0.31 -3.94 10.61
N ILE A 152 0.50 -2.66 10.34
CA ILE A 152 1.46 -2.17 9.34
C ILE A 152 2.87 -2.66 9.66
N ARG A 153 3.32 -2.54 10.90
CA ARG A 153 4.66 -2.97 11.31
C ARG A 153 4.87 -4.47 11.12
N THR A 154 3.87 -5.26 11.42
CA THR A 154 3.89 -6.71 11.20
C THR A 154 3.94 -7.02 9.70
N ASP A 155 3.12 -6.35 8.90
CA ASP A 155 3.07 -6.53 7.45
C ASP A 155 4.39 -6.13 6.78
N VAL A 156 4.99 -5.01 7.19
CA VAL A 156 6.31 -4.56 6.70
C VAL A 156 7.38 -5.63 6.95
N LYS A 157 7.39 -6.26 8.12
CA LYS A 157 8.36 -7.33 8.41
C LYS A 157 8.20 -8.52 7.49
N LYS A 158 6.96 -8.95 7.25
CA LYS A 158 6.66 -10.05 6.31
C LYS A 158 7.10 -9.70 4.89
N ILE A 159 6.76 -8.51 4.43
CA ILE A 159 7.11 -8.04 3.10
C ILE A 159 8.62 -7.96 2.92
N LYS A 160 9.34 -7.37 3.87
CA LYS A 160 10.80 -7.29 3.83
C LYS A 160 11.47 -8.65 3.70
N ALA A 161 10.93 -9.66 4.38
CA ALA A 161 11.45 -11.02 4.29
C ALA A 161 11.31 -11.61 2.86
N ASP A 162 10.35 -11.14 2.08
CA ASP A 162 10.06 -11.64 0.74
C ASP A 162 10.62 -10.78 -0.40
N LEU A 163 11.19 -9.60 -0.12
CA LEU A 163 11.69 -8.72 -1.17
C LEU A 163 12.80 -9.33 -2.01
N GLN A 164 13.62 -10.19 -1.45
CA GLN A 164 14.64 -10.93 -2.22
C GLN A 164 14.00 -11.87 -3.25
N LYS A 165 12.88 -12.50 -2.92
CA LYS A 165 12.11 -13.31 -3.86
C LYS A 165 11.57 -12.46 -5.02
N VAL A 166 11.14 -11.24 -4.75
CA VAL A 166 10.68 -10.30 -5.79
C VAL A 166 11.82 -9.96 -6.74
N LYS A 167 13.01 -9.67 -6.22
CA LYS A 167 14.20 -9.45 -7.04
C LYS A 167 14.49 -10.67 -7.94
N ASN A 168 14.42 -11.87 -7.37
CA ASN A 168 14.65 -13.10 -8.15
C ASN A 168 13.60 -13.28 -9.25
N ILE A 169 12.33 -12.95 -8.97
CA ILE A 169 11.27 -12.96 -9.97
C ILE A 169 11.58 -11.98 -11.11
N PHE A 170 12.07 -10.78 -10.79
CA PHE A 170 12.49 -9.83 -11.81
C PHE A 170 13.60 -10.41 -12.69
N LEU A 171 14.65 -10.96 -12.10
CA LEU A 171 15.78 -11.53 -12.83
C LEU A 171 15.37 -12.69 -13.74
N GLU A 172 14.45 -13.55 -13.30
CA GLU A 172 13.96 -14.70 -14.06
C GLU A 172 13.04 -14.30 -15.23
N ASN A 173 12.50 -13.09 -15.22
CA ASN A 173 11.51 -12.61 -16.18
C ASN A 173 12.01 -11.44 -17.04
N ILE A 174 13.30 -11.16 -17.03
CA ILE A 174 13.89 -10.19 -17.94
C ILE A 174 13.70 -10.69 -19.38
N LYS A 175 13.15 -9.83 -20.23
CA LYS A 175 13.06 -10.13 -21.66
C LYS A 175 14.44 -10.38 -22.23
N SER A 176 14.62 -11.55 -22.86
CA SER A 176 15.81 -11.75 -23.66
C SER A 176 15.80 -10.77 -24.82
N THR A 177 16.85 -9.94 -24.92
CA THR A 177 17.13 -9.18 -26.14
C THR A 177 17.55 -10.15 -27.22
N THR A 178 16.60 -10.78 -27.87
CA THR A 178 16.87 -11.44 -29.14
C THR A 178 17.12 -10.38 -30.19
N LYS A 179 18.34 -10.32 -30.65
CA LYS A 179 18.65 -9.58 -31.89
C LYS A 179 17.89 -10.21 -33.06
#